data_117d88db69e620f46263635ecfe412ea
#
_entry.id   117d88db69e620f46263635ecfe412ea
#
_cell.length_a   1.000
_cell.length_b   1.000
_cell.length_c   1.000
_cell.angle_alpha   90.00
_cell.angle_beta   90.00
_cell.angle_gamma   90.00
#
_symmetry.space_group_name_H-M   'P 1'
#
loop_
_entity.id
_entity.type
_entity.pdbx_description
1 polymer ?
#
loop_
_entity_poly.entity_id
_entity_poly.type
_entity_poly.pdbx_seq_one_letter_code
_entity_poly.pdbx_strand_id
1 'polypeptide(L)'
;EISACLVGSEMCIRDREYGLIGGRLGHSYSKPIHEALAGYDYRLCPLPTPEEAHAFMRARDFKAINVTIPYKELVMPYCDVIDDAARAIGSVNTIVNKNGRLEGHNTDFAGFTCLLRRNGISLRGKTVMLLGTGGTQKTVLAVARAEGAAQAVLVSRRRAGNAITYEEAARRADVQVIVNTSPVGMYPNNGECLVALENYPRLEAVLDVIYNPFRTALLQQAEARGLPAVNGMLMLVAQAKYAAEHFLGRPLPDAEIDR
;
A
#
# COMPACT_ATOMS: atom_id res chain seq x y z
N GLU A 1 -5.79 8.42 41.09
CA GLU A 1 -6.67 7.98 39.98
C GLU A 1 -6.11 8.21 38.56
N ILE A 2 -4.81 8.54 38.42
CA ILE A 2 -4.14 8.71 37.10
C ILE A 2 -3.34 7.46 36.71
N SER A 3 -3.26 6.45 37.60
CA SER A 3 -2.43 5.25 37.42
C SER A 3 -3.04 4.14 36.56
N ALA A 4 -4.34 4.16 36.29
CA ALA A 4 -5.02 3.06 35.60
C ALA A 4 -4.97 3.14 34.05
N CYS A 5 -4.66 4.32 33.47
CA CYS A 5 -4.63 4.53 32.03
C CYS A 5 -3.26 4.17 31.39
N LEU A 6 -2.19 4.13 32.17
CA LEU A 6 -0.83 3.78 31.71
C LEU A 6 -0.58 2.26 31.65
N VAL A 7 -1.31 1.46 32.44
CA VAL A 7 -1.13 0.01 32.52
C VAL A 7 -1.53 -0.71 31.23
N GLY A 8 -2.49 -0.20 30.47
CA GLY A 8 -2.90 -0.78 29.19
C GLY A 8 -1.90 -0.53 28.06
N SER A 9 -1.20 0.59 28.06
CA SER A 9 -0.20 0.94 27.04
C SER A 9 1.17 0.30 27.30
N GLU A 10 1.57 0.17 28.55
CA GLU A 10 2.84 -0.49 28.93
C GLU A 10 2.83 -2.01 28.68
N MET A 11 1.69 -2.69 28.90
CA MET A 11 1.57 -4.12 28.63
C MET A 11 1.57 -4.43 27.13
N CYS A 12 1.30 -3.44 26.29
CA CYS A 12 1.38 -3.55 24.84
C CYS A 12 2.82 -3.48 24.29
N ILE A 13 3.79 -2.96 24.99
CA ILE A 13 5.11 -2.57 24.46
C ILE A 13 6.19 -3.64 24.68
N ARG A 14 6.15 -4.40 25.80
CA ARG A 14 7.29 -5.23 26.26
C ARG A 14 7.51 -6.59 25.55
N ASP A 15 6.55 -7.09 24.74
CA ASP A 15 6.69 -8.41 24.09
C ASP A 15 6.57 -8.36 22.55
N ARG A 16 6.88 -7.24 21.91
CA ARG A 16 6.62 -7.06 20.48
C ARG A 16 7.89 -7.08 19.65
N GLU A 17 8.21 -8.26 19.16
CA GLU A 17 9.28 -8.36 18.18
C GLU A 17 8.82 -7.81 16.82
N TYR A 18 7.61 -8.22 16.35
CA TYR A 18 7.07 -7.88 15.03
C TYR A 18 5.61 -7.44 15.09
N GLY A 19 5.24 -6.48 14.24
CA GLY A 19 3.85 -6.02 14.21
C GLY A 19 3.54 -4.96 13.18
N LEU A 20 2.29 -4.47 13.23
CA LEU A 20 1.77 -3.38 12.41
C LEU A 20 1.31 -2.24 13.30
N ILE A 21 1.76 -1.03 13.00
CA ILE A 21 1.22 0.20 13.58
C ILE A 21 0.36 0.95 12.57
N GLY A 22 -0.71 1.58 13.05
CA GLY A 22 -1.64 2.38 12.24
C GLY A 22 -2.75 2.96 13.09
N GLY A 23 -3.58 3.85 12.54
CA GLY A 23 -4.65 4.50 13.30
C GLY A 23 -5.76 3.53 13.71
N ARG A 24 -6.26 2.72 12.76
CA ARG A 24 -7.31 1.70 12.98
C ARG A 24 -6.93 0.43 12.24
N LEU A 25 -6.90 -0.71 12.93
CA LEU A 25 -6.37 -1.97 12.41
C LEU A 25 -7.38 -3.14 12.45
N GLY A 26 -8.65 -2.89 12.82
CA GLY A 26 -9.65 -3.93 13.10
C GLY A 26 -9.97 -4.89 11.95
N HIS A 27 -9.62 -4.56 10.72
CA HIS A 27 -9.85 -5.38 9.52
C HIS A 27 -8.55 -5.67 8.75
N SER A 28 -7.39 -5.62 9.43
CA SER A 28 -6.10 -5.86 8.79
C SER A 28 -5.84 -7.36 8.58
N TYR A 29 -5.55 -7.74 7.34
CA TYR A 29 -5.11 -9.10 6.98
C TYR A 29 -3.60 -9.30 7.20
N SER A 30 -2.85 -8.27 7.63
CA SER A 30 -1.39 -8.37 7.80
C SER A 30 -0.99 -9.47 8.79
N LYS A 31 -1.71 -9.61 9.93
CA LYS A 31 -1.38 -10.63 10.94
C LYS A 31 -1.41 -12.04 10.36
N PRO A 32 -2.53 -12.56 9.84
CA PRO A 32 -2.55 -13.92 9.30
C PRO A 32 -1.56 -14.13 8.14
N ILE A 33 -1.34 -13.11 7.31
CA ILE A 33 -0.39 -13.21 6.20
C ILE A 33 1.05 -13.33 6.72
N HIS A 34 1.48 -12.46 7.63
CA HIS A 34 2.84 -12.50 8.18
C HIS A 34 3.13 -13.77 8.97
N GLU A 35 2.17 -14.23 9.77
CA GLU A 35 2.30 -15.48 10.54
C GLU A 35 2.39 -16.70 9.62
N ALA A 36 1.61 -16.73 8.53
CA ALA A 36 1.69 -17.82 7.54
C ALA A 36 3.02 -17.80 6.75
N LEU A 37 3.51 -16.60 6.38
CA LEU A 37 4.73 -16.45 5.59
C LEU A 37 6.01 -16.80 6.36
N ALA A 38 6.07 -16.51 7.64
CA ALA A 38 7.35 -16.48 8.35
C ALA A 38 7.35 -17.18 9.74
N GLY A 39 6.19 -17.59 10.24
CA GLY A 39 6.07 -18.38 11.47
C GLY A 39 6.40 -17.63 12.76
N TYR A 40 6.48 -16.28 12.73
CA TYR A 40 6.65 -15.47 13.94
C TYR A 40 5.31 -14.91 14.42
N ASP A 41 5.22 -14.60 15.70
CA ASP A 41 4.07 -13.86 16.25
C ASP A 41 4.05 -12.43 15.69
N TYR A 42 2.91 -12.02 15.12
CA TYR A 42 2.73 -10.71 14.52
C TYR A 42 1.57 -9.97 15.16
N ARG A 43 1.82 -8.80 15.71
CA ARG A 43 0.84 -8.06 16.50
C ARG A 43 0.29 -6.84 15.76
N LEU A 44 -1.00 -6.58 15.96
CA LEU A 44 -1.65 -5.35 15.52
C LEU A 44 -1.60 -4.35 16.67
N CYS A 45 -0.98 -3.20 16.43
CA CYS A 45 -0.80 -2.11 17.38
C CYS A 45 -1.55 -0.86 16.90
N PRO A 46 -2.85 -0.73 17.15
CA PRO A 46 -3.57 0.48 16.83
C PRO A 46 -3.04 1.63 17.70
N LEU A 47 -2.72 2.73 17.05
CA LEU A 47 -2.29 3.99 17.67
C LEU A 47 -3.27 5.06 17.19
N PRO A 48 -4.34 5.34 17.94
CA PRO A 48 -5.42 6.23 17.53
C PRO A 48 -4.99 7.67 17.25
N THR A 49 -3.91 8.12 17.90
CA THR A 49 -3.45 9.52 17.78
C THR A 49 -2.00 9.61 17.27
N PRO A 50 -1.63 10.73 16.63
CA PRO A 50 -0.23 10.99 16.24
C PRO A 50 0.72 11.01 17.44
N GLU A 51 0.28 11.49 18.61
CA GLU A 51 1.07 11.55 19.84
C GLU A 51 1.50 10.16 20.30
N GLU A 52 0.59 9.19 20.24
CA GLU A 52 0.87 7.77 20.54
C GLU A 52 1.86 7.18 19.53
N ALA A 53 1.70 7.49 18.24
CA ALA A 53 2.65 7.08 17.21
C ALA A 53 4.05 7.68 17.44
N HIS A 54 4.14 8.97 17.81
CA HIS A 54 5.39 9.62 18.18
C HIS A 54 6.03 8.98 19.42
N ALA A 55 5.24 8.65 20.45
CA ALA A 55 5.74 7.98 21.66
C ALA A 55 6.27 6.58 21.34
N PHE A 56 5.53 5.79 20.55
CA PHE A 56 5.94 4.47 20.08
C PHE A 56 7.26 4.51 19.32
N MET A 57 7.42 5.44 18.38
CA MET A 57 8.64 5.57 17.58
C MET A 57 9.84 6.03 18.40
N ARG A 58 9.65 6.87 19.43
CA ARG A 58 10.73 7.28 20.35
C ARG A 58 11.20 6.14 21.25
N ALA A 59 10.29 5.27 21.68
CA ALA A 59 10.62 4.12 22.53
C ALA A 59 11.50 3.10 21.81
N ARG A 60 11.37 2.93 20.49
CA ARG A 60 12.13 1.96 19.66
C ARG A 60 12.07 0.52 20.18
N ASP A 61 11.02 0.16 20.94
CA ASP A 61 10.89 -1.14 21.60
C ASP A 61 10.18 -2.16 20.67
N PHE A 62 10.86 -2.51 19.58
CA PHE A 62 10.45 -3.50 18.59
C PHE A 62 11.67 -3.98 17.79
N LYS A 63 11.61 -5.18 17.22
CA LYS A 63 12.61 -5.66 16.25
C LYS A 63 12.32 -5.16 14.85
N ALA A 64 11.10 -5.31 14.38
CA ALA A 64 10.66 -4.74 13.11
C ALA A 64 9.15 -4.57 13.06
N ILE A 65 8.70 -3.55 12.33
CA ILE A 65 7.28 -3.20 12.21
C ILE A 65 6.91 -2.83 10.79
N ASN A 66 5.67 -3.12 10.43
CA ASN A 66 5.01 -2.46 9.34
C ASN A 66 4.28 -1.20 9.82
N VAL A 67 4.11 -0.26 8.92
CA VAL A 67 3.41 1.00 9.15
C VAL A 67 2.34 1.20 8.10
N THR A 68 1.10 1.47 8.55
CA THR A 68 0.01 1.81 7.65
C THR A 68 -0.57 3.20 7.93
N ILE A 69 -1.63 3.55 7.24
CA ILE A 69 -2.33 4.83 7.35
C ILE A 69 -2.68 5.11 8.83
N PRO A 70 -2.45 6.36 9.32
CA PRO A 70 -1.97 7.54 8.57
C PRO A 70 -0.46 7.79 8.72
N TYR A 71 0.34 6.87 9.25
CA TYR A 71 1.66 7.13 9.84
C TYR A 71 2.86 6.91 8.91
N LYS A 72 2.67 6.48 7.66
CA LYS A 72 3.77 6.17 6.72
C LYS A 72 4.73 7.33 6.46
N GLU A 73 4.25 8.57 6.51
CA GLU A 73 5.08 9.79 6.40
C GLU A 73 5.61 10.23 7.77
N LEU A 74 4.78 10.12 8.82
CA LEU A 74 5.10 10.53 10.18
C LEU A 74 6.34 9.80 10.73
N VAL A 75 6.51 8.53 10.38
CA VAL A 75 7.62 7.72 10.91
C VAL A 75 8.97 8.01 10.25
N MET A 76 9.00 8.65 9.10
CA MET A 76 10.23 8.88 8.34
C MET A 76 11.31 9.64 9.13
N PRO A 77 11.01 10.71 9.90
CA PRO A 77 12.02 11.42 10.69
C PRO A 77 12.66 10.58 11.81
N TYR A 78 12.07 9.43 12.17
CA TYR A 78 12.62 8.53 13.17
C TYR A 78 13.61 7.50 12.60
N CYS A 79 13.57 7.29 11.28
CA CYS A 79 14.47 6.37 10.61
C CYS A 79 15.85 6.98 10.43
N ASP A 80 16.88 6.27 10.94
CA ASP A 80 18.27 6.68 10.80
C ASP A 80 18.79 6.47 9.38
N VAL A 81 18.18 5.50 8.65
CA VAL A 81 18.41 5.23 7.22
C VAL A 81 17.06 5.01 6.55
N ILE A 82 16.89 5.54 5.35
CA ILE A 82 15.73 5.30 4.50
C ILE A 82 16.26 4.88 3.13
N ASP A 83 15.76 3.77 2.59
CA ASP A 83 16.14 3.32 1.24
C ASP A 83 15.70 4.31 0.16
N ASP A 84 16.32 4.20 -1.02
CA ASP A 84 16.09 5.16 -2.11
C ASP A 84 14.65 5.13 -2.62
N ALA A 85 14.01 3.96 -2.63
CA ALA A 85 12.62 3.81 -3.06
C ALA A 85 11.67 4.51 -2.08
N ALA A 86 11.82 4.23 -0.77
CA ALA A 86 11.00 4.87 0.27
C ALA A 86 11.21 6.39 0.31
N ARG A 87 12.46 6.84 0.09
CA ARG A 87 12.80 8.28 0.02
C ARG A 87 12.15 8.96 -1.19
N ALA A 88 12.23 8.34 -2.36
CA ALA A 88 11.63 8.87 -3.59
C ALA A 88 10.10 8.92 -3.52
N ILE A 89 9.47 7.96 -2.84
CA ILE A 89 8.02 7.92 -2.59
C ILE A 89 7.60 8.93 -1.53
N GLY A 90 8.50 9.24 -0.57
CA GLY A 90 8.17 10.03 0.62
C GLY A 90 7.28 9.26 1.60
N SER A 91 7.48 7.95 1.73
CA SER A 91 6.61 7.08 2.54
C SER A 91 7.35 5.80 2.94
N VAL A 92 7.32 5.46 4.23
CA VAL A 92 7.87 4.24 4.81
C VAL A 92 6.73 3.36 5.31
N ASN A 93 6.70 2.09 4.92
CA ASN A 93 5.73 1.10 5.38
C ASN A 93 6.36 -0.08 6.13
N THR A 94 7.68 -0.12 6.23
CA THR A 94 8.44 -1.21 6.85
C THR A 94 9.65 -0.61 7.55
N ILE A 95 9.84 -0.92 8.84
CA ILE A 95 10.96 -0.43 9.65
C ILE A 95 11.60 -1.61 10.35
N VAL A 96 12.93 -1.72 10.25
CA VAL A 96 13.74 -2.70 10.98
C VAL A 96 14.61 -1.99 11.99
N ASN A 97 14.61 -2.48 13.23
CA ASN A 97 15.45 -1.97 14.29
C ASN A 97 16.71 -2.84 14.42
N LYS A 98 17.83 -2.33 13.99
CA LYS A 98 19.15 -2.96 14.12
C LYS A 98 19.91 -2.36 15.29
N ASN A 99 19.69 -2.91 16.49
CA ASN A 99 20.35 -2.46 17.73
C ASN A 99 20.16 -0.96 18.00
N GLY A 100 18.93 -0.47 17.89
CA GLY A 100 18.58 0.93 18.11
C GLY A 100 18.67 1.81 16.86
N ARG A 101 19.27 1.34 15.76
CA ARG A 101 19.28 2.02 14.45
C ARG A 101 18.09 1.59 13.64
N LEU A 102 17.25 2.53 13.24
CA LEU A 102 16.04 2.27 12.47
C LEU A 102 16.29 2.40 10.95
N GLU A 103 16.00 1.33 10.21
CA GLU A 103 16.09 1.31 8.76
C GLU A 103 14.67 1.26 8.17
N GLY A 104 14.31 2.28 7.38
CA GLY A 104 12.99 2.45 6.78
C GLY A 104 12.97 2.03 5.31
N HIS A 105 11.95 1.27 4.93
CA HIS A 105 11.73 0.72 3.59
C HIS A 105 10.30 0.96 3.10
N ASN A 106 10.08 0.81 1.80
CA ASN A 106 8.74 0.80 1.22
C ASN A 106 8.52 -0.46 0.39
N THR A 107 7.94 -1.49 1.01
CA THR A 107 7.66 -2.77 0.37
C THR A 107 6.40 -2.76 -0.50
N ASP A 108 5.55 -1.73 -0.43
CA ASP A 108 4.42 -1.55 -1.35
C ASP A 108 4.93 -1.36 -2.79
N PHE A 109 6.09 -0.73 -2.99
CA PHE A 109 6.73 -0.60 -4.30
C PHE A 109 7.02 -1.96 -4.92
N ALA A 110 7.72 -2.82 -4.18
CA ALA A 110 8.02 -4.18 -4.62
C ALA A 110 6.75 -5.02 -4.80
N GLY A 111 5.76 -4.86 -3.92
CA GLY A 111 4.47 -5.53 -4.00
C GLY A 111 3.69 -5.18 -5.27
N PHE A 112 3.61 -3.91 -5.63
CA PHE A 112 2.93 -3.48 -6.86
C PHE A 112 3.71 -3.90 -8.12
N THR A 113 5.04 -3.81 -8.10
CA THR A 113 5.88 -4.32 -9.19
C THR A 113 5.69 -5.82 -9.40
N CYS A 114 5.60 -6.60 -8.31
CA CYS A 114 5.31 -8.03 -8.36
C CYS A 114 3.93 -8.30 -8.97
N LEU A 115 2.90 -7.52 -8.60
CA LEU A 115 1.56 -7.62 -9.15
C LEU A 115 1.56 -7.39 -10.67
N LEU A 116 2.24 -6.37 -11.17
CA LEU A 116 2.36 -6.10 -12.61
C LEU A 116 3.03 -7.26 -13.34
N ARG A 117 4.20 -7.70 -12.84
CA ARG A 117 5.00 -8.76 -13.45
C ARG A 117 4.24 -10.09 -13.54
N ARG A 118 3.60 -10.52 -12.46
CA ARG A 118 2.88 -11.81 -12.41
C ARG A 118 1.62 -11.84 -13.27
N ASN A 119 1.04 -10.67 -13.54
CA ASN A 119 -0.12 -10.56 -14.45
C ASN A 119 0.28 -10.19 -15.88
N GLY A 120 1.57 -10.12 -16.21
CA GLY A 120 2.04 -9.80 -17.56
C GLY A 120 1.67 -8.37 -18.01
N ILE A 121 1.44 -7.43 -17.07
CA ILE A 121 1.04 -6.07 -17.36
C ILE A 121 2.29 -5.19 -17.44
N SER A 122 2.56 -4.64 -18.63
CA SER A 122 3.63 -3.67 -18.83
C SER A 122 3.07 -2.25 -18.84
N LEU A 123 3.75 -1.34 -18.15
CA LEU A 123 3.44 0.10 -18.16
C LEU A 123 4.34 0.88 -19.12
N ARG A 124 5.38 0.25 -19.67
CA ARG A 124 6.38 0.89 -20.54
C ARG A 124 5.75 1.55 -21.76
N GLY A 125 6.01 2.84 -21.92
CA GLY A 125 5.52 3.64 -23.04
C GLY A 125 4.02 3.94 -23.01
N LYS A 126 3.30 3.59 -21.94
CA LYS A 126 1.85 3.76 -21.83
C LYS A 126 1.44 5.01 -21.05
N THR A 127 0.26 5.50 -21.35
CA THR A 127 -0.46 6.49 -20.53
C THR A 127 -1.21 5.74 -19.42
N VAL A 128 -0.77 5.95 -18.18
CA VAL A 128 -1.32 5.30 -16.97
C VAL A 128 -2.12 6.34 -16.18
N MET A 129 -3.38 6.05 -15.90
CA MET A 129 -4.26 6.91 -15.09
C MET A 129 -4.40 6.35 -13.67
N LEU A 130 -4.11 7.17 -12.68
CA LEU A 130 -4.16 6.83 -11.26
C LEU A 130 -5.36 7.55 -10.61
N LEU A 131 -6.34 6.77 -10.14
CA LEU A 131 -7.53 7.29 -9.47
C LEU A 131 -7.28 7.45 -7.98
N GLY A 132 -7.35 8.68 -7.47
CA GLY A 132 -7.09 9.02 -6.07
C GLY A 132 -5.72 9.67 -5.86
N THR A 133 -5.53 10.28 -4.67
CA THR A 133 -4.33 11.06 -4.30
C THR A 133 -3.81 10.69 -2.91
N GLY A 134 -4.13 9.48 -2.41
CA GLY A 134 -3.69 8.96 -1.11
C GLY A 134 -2.25 8.41 -1.12
N GLY A 135 -1.80 7.85 0.00
CA GLY A 135 -0.43 7.31 0.15
C GLY A 135 -0.09 6.23 -0.89
N THR A 136 -1.02 5.33 -1.20
CA THR A 136 -0.82 4.26 -2.19
C THR A 136 -0.60 4.82 -3.61
N GLN A 137 -1.25 5.94 -3.95
CA GLN A 137 -1.04 6.62 -5.23
C GLN A 137 0.42 7.03 -5.41
N LYS A 138 1.10 7.53 -4.36
CA LYS A 138 2.52 7.91 -4.44
C LYS A 138 3.39 6.71 -4.82
N THR A 139 3.13 5.55 -4.22
CA THR A 139 3.82 4.30 -4.54
C THR A 139 3.58 3.87 -5.99
N VAL A 140 2.32 3.82 -6.42
CA VAL A 140 1.96 3.40 -7.80
C VAL A 140 2.53 4.37 -8.83
N LEU A 141 2.56 5.67 -8.54
CA LEU A 141 3.22 6.68 -9.40
C LEU A 141 4.72 6.42 -9.51
N ALA A 142 5.39 6.11 -8.40
CA ALA A 142 6.82 5.80 -8.41
C ALA A 142 7.10 4.53 -9.23
N VAL A 143 6.30 3.47 -9.07
CA VAL A 143 6.42 2.25 -9.89
C VAL A 143 6.15 2.56 -11.36
N ALA A 144 5.10 3.31 -11.70
CA ALA A 144 4.79 3.65 -13.09
C ALA A 144 5.95 4.38 -13.78
N ARG A 145 6.62 5.29 -13.07
CA ARG A 145 7.83 5.98 -13.56
C ARG A 145 8.99 5.02 -13.74
N ALA A 146 9.25 4.16 -12.76
CA ALA A 146 10.35 3.18 -12.81
C ALA A 146 10.14 2.14 -13.92
N GLU A 147 8.90 1.72 -14.16
CA GLU A 147 8.51 0.80 -15.25
C GLU A 147 8.47 1.49 -16.64
N GLY A 148 8.80 2.79 -16.71
CA GLY A 148 8.92 3.54 -17.97
C GLY A 148 7.59 3.91 -18.60
N ALA A 149 6.54 4.20 -17.82
CA ALA A 149 5.31 4.80 -18.32
C ALA A 149 5.61 6.12 -19.07
N ALA A 150 5.01 6.31 -20.23
CA ALA A 150 5.18 7.55 -21.00
C ALA A 150 4.53 8.72 -20.29
N GLN A 151 3.38 8.51 -19.66
CA GLN A 151 2.69 9.50 -18.87
C GLN A 151 1.96 8.85 -17.68
N ALA A 152 2.00 9.51 -16.53
CA ALA A 152 1.14 9.20 -15.39
C ALA A 152 0.17 10.35 -15.14
N VAL A 153 -1.13 10.09 -15.29
CA VAL A 153 -2.23 11.04 -15.11
C VAL A 153 -2.85 10.83 -13.74
N LEU A 154 -2.71 11.82 -12.86
CA LEU A 154 -3.29 11.79 -11.53
C LEU A 154 -4.71 12.34 -11.56
N VAL A 155 -5.67 11.64 -10.95
CA VAL A 155 -7.08 12.05 -10.93
C VAL A 155 -7.56 12.19 -9.49
N SER A 156 -8.22 13.31 -9.21
CA SER A 156 -8.81 13.58 -7.89
C SER A 156 -10.18 14.25 -8.00
N ARG A 157 -10.92 14.26 -6.89
CA ARG A 157 -12.25 14.93 -6.83
C ARG A 157 -12.17 16.44 -7.02
N ARG A 158 -11.05 17.03 -6.67
CA ARG A 158 -10.78 18.47 -6.84
C ARG A 158 -9.41 18.63 -7.48
N ARG A 159 -9.23 19.62 -8.33
CA ARG A 159 -7.93 19.93 -8.89
C ARG A 159 -6.94 20.27 -7.77
N ALA A 160 -5.83 19.54 -7.68
CA ALA A 160 -4.81 19.73 -6.66
C ALA A 160 -3.43 19.39 -7.25
N GLY A 161 -2.52 20.35 -7.24
CA GLY A 161 -1.21 20.17 -7.88
C GLY A 161 -1.37 19.81 -9.36
N ASN A 162 -0.76 18.67 -9.75
CA ASN A 162 -0.82 18.14 -11.11
C ASN A 162 -2.01 17.19 -11.37
N ALA A 163 -2.90 17.01 -10.38
CA ALA A 163 -4.06 16.15 -10.56
C ALA A 163 -5.18 16.86 -11.34
N ILE A 164 -5.76 16.16 -12.29
CA ILE A 164 -6.96 16.58 -13.02
C ILE A 164 -8.23 16.08 -12.32
N THR A 165 -9.38 16.64 -12.66
CA THR A 165 -10.66 16.17 -12.14
C THR A 165 -11.15 14.91 -12.87
N TYR A 166 -12.13 14.19 -12.30
CA TYR A 166 -12.76 13.04 -12.96
C TYR A 166 -13.47 13.43 -14.27
N GLU A 167 -14.03 14.64 -14.33
CA GLU A 167 -14.64 15.17 -15.54
C GLU A 167 -13.61 15.40 -16.66
N GLU A 168 -12.45 15.96 -16.31
CA GLU A 168 -11.33 16.12 -17.26
C GLU A 168 -10.75 14.75 -17.67
N ALA A 169 -10.65 13.81 -16.72
CA ALA A 169 -10.18 12.45 -16.96
C ALA A 169 -11.07 11.69 -17.96
N ALA A 170 -12.39 11.88 -17.90
CA ALA A 170 -13.32 11.25 -18.84
C ALA A 170 -13.10 11.62 -20.31
N ARG A 171 -12.36 12.71 -20.57
CA ARG A 171 -12.03 13.18 -21.94
C ARG A 171 -10.67 12.66 -22.43
N ARG A 172 -9.97 11.84 -21.62
CA ARG A 172 -8.62 11.33 -21.93
C ARG A 172 -8.68 10.01 -22.70
N ALA A 173 -8.95 10.09 -24.00
CA ALA A 173 -9.04 8.94 -24.88
C ALA A 173 -7.71 8.18 -25.11
N ASP A 174 -6.58 8.73 -24.66
CA ASP A 174 -5.22 8.20 -24.78
C ASP A 174 -4.83 7.24 -23.65
N VAL A 175 -5.66 7.09 -22.60
CA VAL A 175 -5.38 6.24 -21.46
C VAL A 175 -5.38 4.77 -21.84
N GLN A 176 -4.33 4.05 -21.47
CA GLN A 176 -4.13 2.63 -21.76
C GLN A 176 -4.20 1.74 -20.52
N VAL A 177 -3.85 2.28 -19.34
CA VAL A 177 -3.96 1.55 -18.08
C VAL A 177 -4.63 2.43 -17.04
N ILE A 178 -5.61 1.88 -16.32
CA ILE A 178 -6.23 2.54 -15.16
C ILE A 178 -5.84 1.79 -13.89
N VAL A 179 -5.42 2.52 -12.87
CA VAL A 179 -5.14 1.97 -11.53
C VAL A 179 -5.98 2.73 -10.50
N ASN A 180 -6.93 2.05 -9.86
CA ASN A 180 -7.63 2.61 -8.71
C ASN A 180 -6.74 2.51 -7.47
N THR A 181 -6.39 3.66 -6.92
CA THR A 181 -5.61 3.80 -5.66
C THR A 181 -6.43 4.49 -4.57
N SER A 182 -7.74 4.65 -4.80
CA SER A 182 -8.70 5.25 -3.87
C SER A 182 -9.47 4.16 -3.12
N PRO A 183 -10.16 4.49 -2.03
CA PRO A 183 -11.02 3.54 -1.32
C PRO A 183 -12.42 3.35 -1.97
N VAL A 184 -12.71 3.98 -3.10
CA VAL A 184 -14.03 3.89 -3.76
C VAL A 184 -14.22 2.50 -4.35
N GLY A 185 -15.30 1.85 -4.00
CA GLY A 185 -15.60 0.45 -4.33
C GLY A 185 -15.15 -0.56 -3.27
N MET A 186 -14.47 -0.12 -2.20
CA MET A 186 -14.09 -0.95 -1.05
C MET A 186 -15.28 -1.18 -0.12
N TYR A 187 -15.33 -2.36 0.50
CA TYR A 187 -16.33 -2.65 1.54
C TYR A 187 -16.34 -1.56 2.64
N PRO A 188 -17.49 -1.09 3.14
CA PRO A 188 -18.85 -1.58 2.85
C PRO A 188 -19.51 -0.96 1.60
N ASN A 189 -18.90 0.04 0.95
CA ASN A 189 -19.48 0.80 -0.16
C ASN A 189 -19.25 0.08 -1.52
N ASN A 190 -19.60 -1.20 -1.56
CA ASN A 190 -19.48 -2.01 -2.77
C ASN A 190 -20.40 -1.46 -3.88
N GLY A 191 -19.93 -1.50 -5.12
CA GLY A 191 -20.70 -1.05 -6.27
C GLY A 191 -20.42 0.38 -6.70
N GLU A 192 -19.76 1.19 -5.88
CA GLU A 192 -19.30 2.51 -6.32
C GLU A 192 -18.15 2.39 -7.34
N CYS A 193 -18.19 3.22 -8.37
CA CYS A 193 -17.15 3.31 -9.39
C CYS A 193 -16.89 4.77 -9.76
N LEU A 194 -15.62 5.10 -9.93
CA LEU A 194 -15.19 6.49 -10.17
C LEU A 194 -15.22 6.89 -11.65
N VAL A 195 -15.16 5.93 -12.55
CA VAL A 195 -15.05 6.16 -14.00
C VAL A 195 -15.88 5.16 -14.78
N ALA A 196 -16.38 5.59 -15.91
CA ALA A 196 -17.05 4.74 -16.90
C ALA A 196 -16.01 4.33 -17.95
N LEU A 197 -15.73 3.02 -18.08
CA LEU A 197 -14.62 2.54 -18.91
C LEU A 197 -14.85 2.73 -20.41
N GLU A 198 -16.09 2.93 -20.85
CA GLU A 198 -16.43 3.26 -22.23
C GLU A 198 -15.77 4.55 -22.74
N ASN A 199 -15.40 5.45 -21.85
CA ASN A 199 -14.70 6.71 -22.21
C ASN A 199 -13.24 6.48 -22.63
N TYR A 200 -12.71 5.26 -22.45
CA TYR A 200 -11.30 4.95 -22.70
C TYR A 200 -11.14 3.88 -23.80
N PRO A 201 -11.20 4.30 -25.10
CA PRO A 201 -11.18 3.37 -26.22
C PRO A 201 -9.84 2.62 -26.38
N ARG A 202 -8.75 3.17 -25.82
CA ARG A 202 -7.40 2.56 -25.89
C ARG A 202 -7.03 1.77 -24.65
N LEU A 203 -8.00 1.51 -23.75
CA LEU A 203 -7.72 0.83 -22.48
C LEU A 203 -7.31 -0.62 -22.73
N GLU A 204 -6.21 -1.04 -22.12
CA GLU A 204 -5.60 -2.36 -22.25
C GLU A 204 -5.65 -3.15 -20.94
N ALA A 205 -5.69 -2.50 -19.77
CA ALA A 205 -5.76 -3.16 -18.47
C ALA A 205 -6.34 -2.25 -17.40
N VAL A 206 -6.97 -2.85 -16.40
CA VAL A 206 -7.49 -2.18 -15.21
C VAL A 206 -6.97 -2.89 -13.96
N LEU A 207 -6.37 -2.12 -13.06
CA LEU A 207 -5.91 -2.60 -11.76
C LEU A 207 -6.65 -1.87 -10.65
N ASP A 208 -6.95 -2.57 -9.58
CA ASP A 208 -7.54 -1.98 -8.38
C ASP A 208 -6.74 -2.44 -7.15
N VAL A 209 -6.19 -1.51 -6.37
CA VAL A 209 -5.46 -1.87 -5.14
C VAL A 209 -6.37 -2.41 -4.04
N ILE A 210 -7.68 -2.33 -4.23
CA ILE A 210 -8.68 -2.92 -3.35
C ILE A 210 -8.63 -4.45 -3.49
N TYR A 211 -8.70 -5.14 -2.36
CA TYR A 211 -8.77 -6.60 -2.27
C TYR A 211 -10.07 -7.10 -1.60
N ASN A 212 -10.83 -6.21 -0.98
CA ASN A 212 -12.14 -6.51 -0.39
C ASN A 212 -13.16 -5.42 -0.79
N PRO A 213 -14.15 -5.73 -1.68
CA PRO A 213 -14.40 -7.03 -2.29
C PRO A 213 -13.32 -7.45 -3.28
N PHE A 214 -13.25 -8.75 -3.57
CA PHE A 214 -12.29 -9.32 -4.53
C PHE A 214 -12.52 -8.82 -5.96
N ARG A 215 -13.78 -8.50 -6.31
CA ARG A 215 -14.22 -7.95 -7.59
C ARG A 215 -14.99 -6.65 -7.34
N THR A 216 -14.32 -5.52 -7.52
CA THR A 216 -14.95 -4.19 -7.44
C THR A 216 -15.80 -3.93 -8.70
N ALA A 217 -16.70 -2.95 -8.64
CA ALA A 217 -17.50 -2.55 -9.82
C ALA A 217 -16.60 -2.11 -10.98
N LEU A 218 -15.46 -1.49 -10.71
CA LEU A 218 -14.47 -1.12 -11.72
C LEU A 218 -13.89 -2.35 -12.44
N LEU A 219 -13.49 -3.38 -11.69
CA LEU A 219 -12.97 -4.62 -12.26
C LEU A 219 -14.03 -5.39 -13.05
N GLN A 220 -15.28 -5.40 -12.57
CA GLN A 220 -16.40 -6.03 -13.31
C GLN A 220 -16.66 -5.35 -14.66
N GLN A 221 -16.56 -4.01 -14.75
CA GLN A 221 -16.62 -3.30 -16.03
C GLN A 221 -15.49 -3.72 -16.98
N ALA A 222 -14.26 -3.89 -16.45
CA ALA A 222 -13.11 -4.31 -17.26
C ALA A 222 -13.30 -5.74 -17.79
N GLU A 223 -13.74 -6.67 -16.93
CA GLU A 223 -14.05 -8.06 -17.30
C GLU A 223 -15.14 -8.15 -18.38
N ALA A 224 -16.21 -7.35 -18.25
CA ALA A 224 -17.28 -7.28 -19.24
C ALA A 224 -16.80 -6.81 -20.63
N ARG A 225 -15.66 -6.09 -20.68
CA ARG A 225 -15.00 -5.67 -21.92
C ARG A 225 -13.89 -6.62 -22.37
N GLY A 226 -13.68 -7.75 -21.69
CA GLY A 226 -12.61 -8.69 -21.99
C GLY A 226 -11.20 -8.16 -21.68
N LEU A 227 -11.08 -7.15 -20.82
CA LEU A 227 -9.81 -6.56 -20.43
C LEU A 227 -9.22 -7.29 -19.21
N PRO A 228 -7.89 -7.40 -19.10
CA PRO A 228 -7.22 -7.78 -17.86
C PRO A 228 -7.70 -6.91 -16.69
N ALA A 229 -8.26 -7.57 -15.68
CA ALA A 229 -8.81 -6.94 -14.47
C ALA A 229 -8.15 -7.56 -13.24
N VAL A 230 -7.31 -6.78 -12.54
CA VAL A 230 -6.44 -7.27 -11.47
C VAL A 230 -6.74 -6.55 -10.16
N ASN A 231 -7.04 -7.32 -9.10
CA ASN A 231 -7.26 -6.78 -7.77
C ASN A 231 -5.97 -6.66 -6.94
N GLY A 232 -6.07 -6.04 -5.76
CA GLY A 232 -4.95 -5.74 -4.88
C GLY A 232 -4.43 -6.92 -4.04
N MET A 233 -5.03 -8.12 -4.09
CA MET A 233 -4.67 -9.22 -3.20
C MET A 233 -3.20 -9.63 -3.37
N LEU A 234 -2.74 -9.80 -4.60
CA LEU A 234 -1.36 -10.16 -4.86
C LEU A 234 -0.37 -9.09 -4.35
N MET A 235 -0.70 -7.80 -4.50
CA MET A 235 0.11 -6.72 -3.93
C MET A 235 0.17 -6.81 -2.41
N LEU A 236 -0.97 -7.10 -1.76
CA LEU A 236 -1.07 -7.23 -0.31
C LEU A 236 -0.17 -8.35 0.22
N VAL A 237 -0.18 -9.52 -0.41
CA VAL A 237 0.65 -10.67 0.01
C VAL A 237 2.12 -10.42 -0.32
N ALA A 238 2.42 -9.94 -1.52
CA ALA A 238 3.80 -9.70 -1.96
C ALA A 238 4.50 -8.64 -1.09
N GLN A 239 3.84 -7.51 -0.76
CA GLN A 239 4.45 -6.51 0.11
C GLN A 239 4.74 -7.08 1.52
N ALA A 240 3.88 -7.96 2.04
CA ALA A 240 4.11 -8.62 3.32
C ALA A 240 5.29 -9.60 3.26
N LYS A 241 5.42 -10.35 2.16
CA LYS A 241 6.59 -11.23 1.92
C LYS A 241 7.89 -10.42 1.90
N TYR A 242 7.93 -9.31 1.17
CA TYR A 242 9.13 -8.46 1.13
C TYR A 242 9.41 -7.79 2.49
N ALA A 243 8.37 -7.41 3.25
CA ALA A 243 8.55 -6.93 4.61
C ALA A 243 9.12 -8.02 5.53
N ALA A 244 8.62 -9.26 5.44
CA ALA A 244 9.13 -10.39 6.20
C ALA A 244 10.61 -10.70 5.86
N GLU A 245 11.04 -10.53 4.62
CA GLU A 245 12.45 -10.65 4.25
C GLU A 245 13.34 -9.63 4.97
N HIS A 246 12.90 -8.36 5.03
CA HIS A 246 13.57 -7.34 5.82
C HIS A 246 13.60 -7.68 7.31
N PHE A 247 12.50 -8.17 7.87
CA PHE A 247 12.38 -8.56 9.28
C PHE A 247 13.34 -9.69 9.65
N LEU A 248 13.45 -10.70 8.77
CA LEU A 248 14.28 -11.89 8.98
C LEU A 248 15.73 -11.73 8.51
N GLY A 249 16.04 -10.66 7.75
CA GLY A 249 17.35 -10.46 7.15
C GLY A 249 17.75 -11.54 6.14
N ARG A 250 16.77 -12.23 5.53
CA ARG A 250 17.00 -13.29 4.53
C ARG A 250 15.86 -13.33 3.50
N PRO A 251 16.14 -13.78 2.26
CA PRO A 251 15.09 -13.94 1.27
C PRO A 251 14.11 -15.06 1.65
N LEU A 252 12.87 -14.94 1.20
CA LEU A 252 11.83 -15.97 1.22
C LEU A 252 11.53 -16.41 -0.22
N PRO A 253 11.21 -17.69 -0.45
CA PRO A 253 10.84 -18.17 -1.77
C PRO A 253 9.64 -17.40 -2.36
N ASP A 254 9.68 -17.11 -3.65
CA ASP A 254 8.55 -16.44 -4.33
C ASP A 254 7.26 -17.30 -4.32
N ALA A 255 7.38 -18.61 -4.17
CA ALA A 255 6.25 -19.52 -3.99
C ALA A 255 5.43 -19.25 -2.71
N GLU A 256 6.00 -18.59 -1.72
CA GLU A 256 5.27 -18.20 -0.51
C GLU A 256 4.16 -17.16 -0.79
N ILE A 257 4.25 -16.43 -1.92
CA ILE A 257 3.20 -15.51 -2.34
C ILE A 257 1.95 -16.25 -2.83
N ASP A 258 2.09 -17.51 -3.24
CA ASP A 258 1.02 -18.31 -3.84
C ASP A 258 0.29 -19.20 -2.81
N ARG A 259 0.75 -19.24 -1.56
CA ARG A 259 0.14 -19.96 -0.43
C ARG A 259 -1.03 -19.23 0.17
#